data_b2c6db5082e725ba837ba278334ec39b
#
_entry.id   b2c6db5082e725ba837ba278334ec39b
#
_cell.length_a   1.000
_cell.length_b   1.000
_cell.length_c   1.000
_cell.angle_alpha   90.00
_cell.angle_beta   90.00
_cell.angle_gamma   90.00
#
_symmetry.space_group_name_H-M   'P 1'
#
loop_
_entity.id
_entity.type
_entity.pdbx_description
1 polymer ?
#
loop_
_entity_poly.entity_id
_entity_poly.type
_entity_poly.pdbx_seq_one_letter_code
_entity_poly.pdbx_strand_id
1 'polypeptide(L)'
;MRIVTGFLLAMFLGIFLAVLAYWSKTVEILIAPVIAVVKSTPVASFIILCLIWIPSKNLSVFISFLMVLPVIYTNILEGIRQTDRKILEMAKVFRVNLRRQIRYIYVSQVLPYFLSACRLSLGMCWKAGVAAEVIGVPSGSIGEKLYNAKIYLIFLPGFT
;
A
#
# COMPACT_ATOMS: atom_id res chain seq x y z
N MET A 1 -14.72 -6.85 0.11
CA MET A 1 -13.68 -7.90 0.23
C MET A 1 -12.47 -7.64 -0.68
N ARG A 2 -12.64 -7.29 -1.96
CA ARG A 2 -11.55 -7.07 -2.94
C ARG A 2 -10.49 -6.05 -2.49
N ILE A 3 -10.90 -4.87 -2.03
CA ILE A 3 -9.98 -3.80 -1.56
C ILE A 3 -9.14 -4.28 -0.37
N VAL A 4 -9.76 -5.00 0.57
CA VAL A 4 -9.07 -5.53 1.76
C VAL A 4 -8.01 -6.56 1.38
N THR A 5 -8.28 -7.44 0.41
CA THR A 5 -7.29 -8.41 -0.08
C THR A 5 -6.09 -7.72 -0.70
N GLY A 6 -6.31 -6.68 -1.54
CA GLY A 6 -5.24 -5.87 -2.10
C GLY A 6 -4.40 -5.18 -1.02
N PHE A 7 -5.05 -4.63 0.01
CA PHE A 7 -4.38 -4.01 1.15
C PHE A 7 -3.49 -5.00 1.92
N LEU A 8 -4.03 -6.17 2.28
CA LEU A 8 -3.27 -7.18 3.01
C LEU A 8 -2.07 -7.70 2.22
N LEU A 9 -2.25 -7.99 0.94
CA LEU A 9 -1.14 -8.42 0.07
C LEU A 9 -0.04 -7.36 0.00
N ALA A 10 -0.41 -6.08 -0.18
CA ALA A 10 0.54 -4.98 -0.21
C ALA A 10 1.25 -4.79 1.14
N MET A 11 0.54 -4.97 2.24
CA MET A 11 1.11 -4.88 3.59
C MET A 11 2.20 -5.94 3.79
N PHE A 12 1.89 -7.22 3.53
CA PHE A 12 2.88 -8.29 3.69
C PHE A 12 4.08 -8.12 2.76
N LEU A 13 3.83 -7.86 1.48
CA LEU A 13 4.91 -7.69 0.50
C LEU A 13 5.72 -6.42 0.78
N GLY A 14 5.10 -5.32 1.18
CA GLY A 14 5.77 -4.08 1.52
C GLY A 14 6.70 -4.21 2.73
N ILE A 15 6.26 -4.91 3.78
CA ILE A 15 7.11 -5.22 4.95
C ILE A 15 8.29 -6.10 4.52
N PHE A 16 8.02 -7.16 3.76
CA PHE A 16 9.05 -8.08 3.28
C PHE A 16 10.12 -7.38 2.44
N LEU A 17 9.69 -6.56 1.47
CA LEU A 17 10.59 -5.78 0.63
C LEU A 17 11.38 -4.74 1.42
N ALA A 18 10.78 -4.10 2.43
CA ALA A 18 11.47 -3.13 3.28
C ALA A 18 12.58 -3.79 4.11
N VAL A 19 12.34 -4.99 4.65
CA VAL A 19 13.36 -5.75 5.38
C VAL A 19 14.47 -6.19 4.43
N LEU A 20 14.15 -6.67 3.23
CA LEU A 20 15.16 -7.05 2.22
C LEU A 20 16.01 -5.85 1.78
N ALA A 21 15.37 -4.70 1.54
CA ALA A 21 16.06 -3.48 1.16
C ALA A 21 16.99 -2.94 2.26
N TYR A 22 16.62 -3.13 3.52
CA TYR A 22 17.49 -2.79 4.64
C TYR A 22 18.76 -3.65 4.67
N TRP A 23 18.65 -4.95 4.35
CA TRP A 23 19.79 -5.86 4.34
C TRP A 23 20.64 -5.76 3.09
N SER A 24 20.05 -5.41 1.94
CA SER A 24 20.74 -5.35 0.65
C SER A 24 20.53 -4.01 -0.04
N LYS A 25 21.57 -3.21 -0.11
CA LYS A 25 21.57 -1.91 -0.79
C LYS A 25 21.24 -2.02 -2.29
N THR A 26 21.58 -3.14 -2.90
CA THR A 26 21.26 -3.43 -4.30
C THR A 26 19.76 -3.56 -4.51
N VAL A 27 19.06 -4.25 -3.60
CA VAL A 27 17.61 -4.40 -3.63
C VAL A 27 16.93 -3.04 -3.46
N GLU A 28 17.41 -2.20 -2.56
CA GLU A 28 16.91 -0.84 -2.39
C GLU A 28 17.04 -0.02 -3.67
N ILE A 29 18.21 -0.02 -4.31
CA ILE A 29 18.46 0.75 -5.55
C ILE A 29 17.56 0.26 -6.69
N LEU A 30 17.29 -1.04 -6.78
CA LEU A 30 16.41 -1.61 -7.80
C LEU A 30 14.92 -1.27 -7.57
N ILE A 31 14.49 -1.23 -6.32
CA ILE A 31 13.09 -0.96 -5.96
C ILE A 31 12.78 0.55 -5.99
N ALA A 32 13.75 1.40 -5.68
CA ALA A 32 13.58 2.85 -5.60
C ALA A 32 12.91 3.47 -6.86
N PRO A 33 13.36 3.19 -8.11
CA PRO A 33 12.73 3.75 -9.29
C PRO A 33 11.28 3.27 -9.48
N VAL A 34 10.99 2.01 -9.16
CA VAL A 34 9.62 1.44 -9.26
C VAL A 34 8.69 2.18 -8.30
N ILE A 35 9.11 2.35 -7.05
CA ILE A 35 8.34 3.08 -6.04
C ILE A 35 8.14 4.55 -6.45
N ALA A 36 9.16 5.19 -7.02
CA ALA A 36 9.08 6.57 -7.49
C ALA A 36 8.05 6.72 -8.63
N VAL A 37 8.08 5.83 -9.63
CA VAL A 37 7.12 5.81 -10.74
C VAL A 37 5.69 5.63 -10.22
N VAL A 38 5.45 4.67 -9.34
CA VAL A 38 4.11 4.41 -8.77
C VAL A 38 3.59 5.63 -8.00
N LYS A 39 4.46 6.31 -7.24
CA LYS A 39 4.08 7.52 -6.47
C LYS A 39 3.80 8.74 -7.35
N SER A 40 4.50 8.89 -8.47
CA SER A 40 4.37 10.04 -9.35
C SER A 40 3.24 9.91 -10.38
N THR A 41 2.77 8.69 -10.65
CA THR A 41 1.75 8.46 -11.67
C THR A 41 0.34 8.74 -11.12
N PRO A 42 -0.50 9.53 -11.83
CA PRO A 42 -1.89 9.74 -11.43
C PRO A 42 -2.68 8.42 -11.41
N VAL A 43 -3.39 8.17 -10.30
CA VAL A 43 -4.14 6.91 -10.08
C VAL A 43 -5.12 6.63 -11.21
N ALA A 44 -5.84 7.65 -11.69
CA ALA A 44 -6.84 7.50 -12.76
C ALA A 44 -6.21 6.99 -14.07
N SER A 45 -5.05 7.52 -14.46
CA SER A 45 -4.32 7.07 -15.65
C SER A 45 -3.86 5.61 -15.52
N PHE A 46 -3.44 5.24 -14.31
CA PHE A 46 -3.01 3.87 -14.01
C PHE A 46 -4.18 2.88 -14.09
N ILE A 47 -5.36 3.27 -13.61
CA ILE A 47 -6.58 2.44 -13.70
C ILE A 47 -6.93 2.15 -15.15
N ILE A 48 -6.91 3.16 -16.02
CA ILE A 48 -7.26 3.00 -17.45
C ILE A 48 -6.25 2.08 -18.14
N LEU A 49 -4.96 2.26 -17.89
CA LEU A 49 -3.91 1.37 -18.43
C LEU A 49 -4.09 -0.07 -17.98
N CYS A 50 -4.36 -0.28 -16.70
CA CYS A 50 -4.55 -1.62 -16.15
C CYS A 50 -5.81 -2.32 -16.68
N LEU A 51 -6.86 -1.57 -17.05
CA LEU A 51 -8.08 -2.11 -17.62
C LEU A 51 -7.86 -2.85 -18.96
N ILE A 52 -6.80 -2.47 -19.69
CA ILE A 52 -6.44 -3.13 -20.96
C ILE A 52 -5.90 -4.57 -20.71
N TRP A 53 -5.23 -4.78 -19.58
CA TRP A 53 -4.49 -6.02 -19.29
C TRP A 53 -5.14 -6.87 -18.19
N ILE A 54 -5.87 -6.24 -17.30
CA ILE A 54 -6.44 -6.88 -16.10
C ILE A 54 -7.96 -6.88 -16.21
N PRO A 55 -8.62 -8.04 -16.02
CA PRO A 55 -10.08 -8.11 -15.97
C PRO A 55 -10.63 -7.20 -14.88
N SER A 56 -11.74 -6.50 -15.15
CA SER A 56 -12.39 -5.55 -14.22
C SER A 56 -12.61 -6.13 -12.83
N LYS A 57 -12.83 -7.44 -12.74
CA LYS A 57 -13.05 -8.16 -11.48
C LYS A 57 -11.86 -8.09 -10.51
N ASN A 58 -10.63 -8.05 -11.02
CA ASN A 58 -9.38 -8.04 -10.23
C ASN A 58 -8.74 -6.65 -10.18
N LEU A 59 -9.24 -5.71 -10.95
CA LEU A 59 -8.69 -4.36 -11.07
C LEU A 59 -8.61 -3.64 -9.73
N SER A 60 -9.69 -3.69 -8.93
CA SER A 60 -9.76 -3.06 -7.61
C SER A 60 -8.71 -3.63 -6.64
N VAL A 61 -8.47 -4.94 -6.67
CA VAL A 61 -7.43 -5.60 -5.87
C VAL A 61 -6.05 -5.08 -6.25
N PHE A 62 -5.76 -5.04 -7.56
CA PHE A 62 -4.47 -4.64 -8.08
C PHE A 62 -4.17 -3.16 -7.82
N ILE A 63 -5.13 -2.27 -8.04
CA ILE A 63 -4.98 -0.83 -7.80
C ILE A 63 -4.80 -0.55 -6.29
N SER A 64 -5.59 -1.21 -5.44
CA SER A 64 -5.42 -1.10 -3.99
C SER A 64 -4.04 -1.57 -3.54
N PHE A 65 -3.57 -2.70 -4.06
CA PHE A 65 -2.23 -3.21 -3.83
C PHE A 65 -1.14 -2.21 -4.25
N LEU A 66 -1.25 -1.67 -5.46
CA LEU A 66 -0.27 -0.75 -6.03
C LEU A 66 -0.15 0.55 -5.22
N MET A 67 -1.28 1.07 -4.69
CA MET A 67 -1.29 2.30 -3.89
C MET A 67 -0.73 2.10 -2.49
N VAL A 68 -0.97 0.95 -1.87
CA VAL A 68 -0.56 0.66 -0.49
C VAL A 68 0.91 0.28 -0.41
N LEU A 69 1.40 -0.50 -1.37
CA LEU A 69 2.75 -1.06 -1.36
C LEU A 69 3.86 -0.02 -1.16
N PRO A 70 3.92 1.10 -1.93
CA PRO A 70 4.97 2.11 -1.75
C PRO A 70 4.88 2.82 -0.39
N VAL A 71 3.67 2.99 0.15
CA VAL A 71 3.47 3.66 1.45
C VAL A 71 4.01 2.78 2.58
N ILE A 72 3.63 1.51 2.60
CA ILE A 72 4.11 0.55 3.62
C ILE A 72 5.63 0.37 3.50
N TYR A 73 6.14 0.12 2.29
CA TYR A 73 7.56 -0.07 2.05
C TYR A 73 8.41 1.10 2.56
N THR A 74 8.07 2.33 2.18
CA THR A 74 8.87 3.50 2.55
C THR A 74 8.81 3.80 4.05
N ASN A 75 7.65 3.70 4.68
CA ASN A 75 7.52 3.96 6.11
C ASN A 75 8.21 2.88 6.96
N ILE A 76 8.12 1.61 6.58
CA ILE A 76 8.81 0.53 7.30
C ILE A 76 10.32 0.66 7.15
N LEU A 77 10.83 0.91 5.93
CA LEU A 77 12.25 1.10 5.69
C LEU A 77 12.80 2.27 6.50
N GLU A 78 12.07 3.39 6.53
CA GLU A 78 12.42 4.55 7.35
C GLU A 78 12.40 4.22 8.84
N GLY A 79 11.36 3.55 9.33
CA GLY A 79 11.27 3.11 10.72
C GLY A 79 12.44 2.23 11.16
N ILE A 80 12.90 1.32 10.28
CA ILE A 80 14.08 0.49 10.56
C ILE A 80 15.36 1.35 10.62
N ARG A 81 15.50 2.34 9.75
CA ARG A 81 16.65 3.25 9.69
C ARG A 81 16.73 4.21 10.86
N GLN A 82 15.59 4.65 11.36
CA GLN A 82 15.47 5.54 12.51
C GLN A 82 15.66 4.82 13.85
N THR A 83 15.90 3.50 13.83
CA THR A 83 16.18 2.73 15.05
C THR A 83 17.41 3.29 15.75
N ASP A 84 17.28 3.59 17.06
CA ASP A 84 18.32 4.22 17.85
C ASP A 84 19.59 3.34 17.94
N ARG A 85 20.69 3.86 17.39
CA ARG A 85 22.01 3.19 17.37
C ARG A 85 22.53 2.92 18.78
N LYS A 86 22.24 3.79 19.74
CA LYS A 86 22.70 3.61 21.13
C LYS A 86 22.07 2.37 21.77
N ILE A 87 20.80 2.13 21.49
CA ILE A 87 20.10 0.93 21.99
C ILE A 87 20.65 -0.33 21.33
N LEU A 88 20.99 -0.26 20.04
CA LEU A 88 21.62 -1.39 19.34
C LEU A 88 23.05 -1.67 19.86
N GLU A 89 23.81 -0.64 20.18
CA GLU A 89 25.15 -0.78 20.78
C GLU A 89 25.04 -1.39 22.19
N MET A 90 24.13 -0.92 23.03
CA MET A 90 23.84 -1.53 24.31
C MET A 90 23.48 -3.02 24.18
N ALA A 91 22.59 -3.35 23.23
CA ALA A 91 22.21 -4.74 22.99
C ALA A 91 23.38 -5.63 22.58
N LYS A 92 24.36 -5.08 21.85
CA LYS A 92 25.62 -5.77 21.51
C LYS A 92 26.50 -5.98 22.73
N VAL A 93 26.69 -4.98 23.58
CA VAL A 93 27.49 -5.07 24.82
C VAL A 93 26.92 -6.14 25.74
N PHE A 94 25.61 -6.18 25.90
CA PHE A 94 24.92 -7.19 26.72
C PHE A 94 24.72 -8.54 26.01
N ARG A 95 25.28 -8.73 24.82
CA ARG A 95 25.18 -9.96 24.01
C ARG A 95 23.72 -10.45 23.86
N VAL A 96 22.78 -9.52 23.67
CA VAL A 96 21.37 -9.86 23.51
C VAL A 96 21.18 -10.64 22.21
N ASN A 97 20.48 -11.76 22.27
CA ASN A 97 20.22 -12.61 21.10
C ASN A 97 19.43 -11.86 20.02
N LEU A 98 19.77 -12.07 18.73
CA LEU A 98 19.15 -11.43 17.56
C LEU A 98 17.62 -11.48 17.59
N ARG A 99 17.01 -12.61 17.98
CA ARG A 99 15.55 -12.73 18.11
C ARG A 99 14.96 -11.74 19.12
N ARG A 100 15.63 -11.52 20.23
CA ARG A 100 15.21 -10.55 21.26
C ARG A 100 15.43 -9.12 20.77
N GLN A 101 16.54 -8.84 20.09
CA GLN A 101 16.77 -7.51 19.46
C GLN A 101 15.68 -7.16 18.46
N ILE A 102 15.31 -8.08 17.56
CA ILE A 102 14.23 -7.87 16.59
C ILE A 102 12.91 -7.58 17.32
N ARG A 103 12.53 -8.42 18.28
CA ARG A 103 11.23 -8.32 18.95
C ARG A 103 11.09 -7.08 19.85
N TYR A 104 12.11 -6.74 20.61
CA TYR A 104 12.04 -5.69 21.63
C TYR A 104 12.58 -4.33 21.17
N ILE A 105 13.51 -4.31 20.22
CA ILE A 105 14.11 -3.06 19.73
C ILE A 105 13.47 -2.68 18.39
N TYR A 106 13.65 -3.48 17.34
CA TYR A 106 13.16 -3.13 16.01
C TYR A 106 11.64 -3.05 15.95
N VAL A 107 10.92 -4.06 16.42
CA VAL A 107 9.44 -4.06 16.36
C VAL A 107 8.87 -2.88 17.15
N SER A 108 9.39 -2.59 18.35
CA SER A 108 8.91 -1.49 19.18
C SER A 108 9.13 -0.13 18.51
N GLN A 109 10.26 0.09 17.85
CA GLN A 109 10.60 1.37 17.22
C GLN A 109 9.97 1.53 15.83
N VAL A 110 9.78 0.44 15.09
CA VAL A 110 9.12 0.45 13.78
C VAL A 110 7.59 0.55 13.90
N LEU A 111 7.02 0.10 15.02
CA LEU A 111 5.56 0.07 15.23
C LEU A 111 4.87 1.42 14.98
N PRO A 112 5.34 2.59 15.47
CA PRO A 112 4.69 3.86 15.18
C PRO A 112 4.71 4.22 13.69
N TYR A 113 5.78 3.91 12.97
CA TYR A 113 5.88 4.09 11.52
C TYR A 113 4.90 3.18 10.78
N PHE A 114 4.79 1.92 11.20
CA PHE A 114 3.83 0.97 10.66
C PHE A 114 2.39 1.43 10.87
N LEU A 115 2.02 1.87 12.07
CA LEU A 115 0.67 2.36 12.36
C LEU A 115 0.35 3.62 11.54
N SER A 116 1.29 4.54 11.41
CA SER A 116 1.15 5.74 10.56
C SER A 116 0.94 5.35 9.09
N ALA A 117 1.75 4.42 8.58
CA ALA A 117 1.61 3.90 7.22
C ALA A 117 0.26 3.23 7.00
N CYS A 118 -0.22 2.42 7.94
CA CYS A 118 -1.53 1.77 7.85
C CYS A 118 -2.69 2.79 7.82
N ARG A 119 -2.65 3.81 8.68
CA ARG A 119 -3.67 4.87 8.70
C ARG A 119 -3.75 5.62 7.37
N LEU A 120 -2.59 6.01 6.83
CA LEU A 120 -2.50 6.72 5.55
C LEU A 120 -2.95 5.83 4.39
N SER A 121 -2.43 4.61 4.32
CA SER A 121 -2.69 3.69 3.22
C SER A 121 -4.13 3.15 3.19
N LEU A 122 -4.80 3.01 4.35
CA LEU A 122 -6.22 2.63 4.40
C LEU A 122 -7.11 3.65 3.67
N GLY A 123 -6.90 4.94 3.94
CA GLY A 123 -7.66 6.00 3.25
C GLY A 123 -7.39 6.05 1.75
N MET A 124 -6.12 5.91 1.35
CA MET A 124 -5.71 5.91 -0.07
C MET A 124 -6.24 4.68 -0.80
N CYS A 125 -6.11 3.50 -0.22
CA CYS A 125 -6.53 2.25 -0.84
C CYS A 125 -8.06 2.19 -1.03
N TRP A 126 -8.82 2.70 -0.06
CA TRP A 126 -10.28 2.79 -0.19
C TRP A 126 -10.70 3.70 -1.35
N LYS A 127 -10.15 4.92 -1.39
CA LYS A 127 -10.44 5.87 -2.47
C LYS A 127 -10.06 5.32 -3.85
N ALA A 128 -8.85 4.78 -3.97
CA ALA A 128 -8.35 4.24 -5.23
C ALA A 128 -9.09 2.96 -5.66
N GLY A 129 -9.41 2.08 -4.71
CA GLY A 129 -10.14 0.85 -4.96
C GLY A 129 -11.58 1.10 -5.43
N VAL A 130 -12.29 2.05 -4.80
CA VAL A 130 -13.63 2.46 -5.23
C VAL A 130 -13.58 3.15 -6.60
N ALA A 131 -12.59 4.02 -6.85
CA ALA A 131 -12.40 4.64 -8.16
C ALA A 131 -12.18 3.59 -9.26
N ALA A 132 -11.36 2.56 -8.99
CA ALA A 132 -11.16 1.44 -9.89
C ALA A 132 -12.44 0.63 -10.16
N GLU A 133 -13.30 0.47 -9.13
CA GLU A 133 -14.60 -0.18 -9.30
C GLU A 133 -15.60 0.67 -10.10
N VAL A 134 -15.58 1.99 -9.96
CA VAL A 134 -16.43 2.90 -10.74
C VAL A 134 -16.03 2.93 -12.22
N ILE A 135 -14.73 2.90 -12.51
CA ILE A 135 -14.22 2.90 -13.89
C ILE A 135 -14.35 1.52 -14.53
N GLY A 136 -14.04 0.46 -13.78
CA GLY A 136 -14.06 -0.93 -14.27
C GLY A 136 -15.45 -1.59 -14.26
N VAL A 137 -16.41 -1.01 -13.52
CA VAL A 137 -17.80 -1.49 -13.35
C VAL A 137 -17.90 -3.02 -13.16
N PRO A 138 -17.15 -3.64 -12.23
CA PRO A 138 -17.26 -5.07 -12.01
C PRO A 138 -18.59 -5.42 -11.31
N SER A 139 -19.28 -6.46 -11.77
CA SER A 139 -20.55 -6.90 -11.21
C SER A 139 -20.49 -7.15 -9.69
N GLY A 140 -21.52 -6.68 -8.96
CA GLY A 140 -21.65 -6.83 -7.50
C GLY A 140 -20.72 -5.93 -6.69
N SER A 141 -20.18 -4.85 -7.26
CA SER A 141 -19.30 -3.90 -6.59
C SER A 141 -20.02 -2.65 -6.09
N ILE A 142 -19.38 -1.92 -5.17
CA ILE A 142 -19.85 -0.61 -4.73
C ILE A 142 -19.80 0.38 -5.90
N GLY A 143 -18.75 0.28 -6.73
CA GLY A 143 -18.55 1.12 -7.91
C GLY A 143 -19.67 0.95 -8.94
N GLU A 144 -20.17 -0.27 -9.16
CA GLU A 144 -21.31 -0.53 -10.05
C GLU A 144 -22.59 0.17 -9.54
N LYS A 145 -22.83 0.09 -8.24
CA LYS A 145 -24.01 0.77 -7.64
C LYS A 145 -23.91 2.29 -7.77
N LEU A 146 -22.74 2.85 -7.55
CA LEU A 146 -22.49 4.29 -7.73
C LEU A 146 -22.63 4.71 -9.19
N TYR A 147 -22.14 3.93 -10.12
CA TYR A 147 -22.25 4.18 -11.55
C TYR A 147 -23.71 4.15 -11.99
N ASN A 148 -24.48 3.14 -11.59
CA ASN A 148 -25.89 3.02 -11.88
C ASN A 148 -26.69 4.17 -11.27
N ALA A 149 -26.43 4.53 -10.00
CA ALA A 149 -27.08 5.68 -9.36
C ALA A 149 -26.81 6.99 -10.12
N LYS A 150 -25.61 7.20 -10.64
CA LYS A 150 -25.28 8.35 -11.49
C LYS A 150 -26.11 8.37 -12.76
N ILE A 151 -26.28 7.22 -13.44
CA ILE A 151 -27.09 7.12 -14.66
C ILE A 151 -28.55 7.43 -14.34
N TYR A 152 -29.11 6.84 -13.29
CA TYR A 152 -30.49 7.10 -12.89
C TYR A 152 -30.75 8.57 -12.54
N LEU A 153 -29.79 9.26 -11.88
CA LEU A 153 -29.88 10.68 -11.58
C LEU A 153 -29.86 11.56 -12.84
N ILE A 154 -29.11 11.19 -13.87
CA ILE A 154 -29.07 11.92 -15.15
C ILE A 154 -30.39 11.78 -15.92
N PHE A 155 -31.09 10.66 -15.77
CA PHE A 155 -32.37 10.40 -16.43
C PHE A 155 -33.59 10.94 -15.68
N LEU A 156 -33.45 11.49 -14.46
CA LEU A 156 -34.52 12.14 -13.73
C LEU A 156 -34.78 13.54 -14.34
N PRO A 157 -36.01 13.82 -14.89
CA PRO A 157 -36.35 15.14 -15.41
C PRO A 157 -36.36 16.15 -14.25
N GLY A 158 -35.40 17.08 -14.23
CA GLY A 158 -35.30 18.14 -13.23
C GLY A 158 -33.91 18.43 -12.72
N PHE A 159 -32.87 17.74 -13.24
CA PHE A 159 -31.45 17.96 -12.89
C PHE A 159 -30.62 18.54 -14.05
N THR A 160 -31.26 19.13 -15.06
CA THR A 160 -30.58 19.92 -16.14
C THR A 160 -30.65 21.40 -15.84
#